data_c2767285117e74bcf69bd40ab38c7621
#
_entry.id   c2767285117e74bcf69bd40ab38c7621
#
_cell.length_a   1.000
_cell.length_b   1.000
_cell.length_c   1.000
_cell.angle_alpha   90.00
_cell.angle_beta   90.00
_cell.angle_gamma   90.00
#
_symmetry.space_group_name_H-M   'P 1'
#
loop_
_entity.id
_entity.type
_entity.pdbx_description
1 polymer ?
#
loop_
_entity_poly.entity_id
_entity_poly.type
_entity_poly.pdbx_seq_one_letter_code
_entity_poly.pdbx_strand_id
1 'polypeptide(L)'
;NLVRNELSWLDVGFAKTHAVERALKRTVLDIEVETYEMQIGGQENPHLNSNIANAIATCNLIIDATANTHTFLTLAAIAKRKHIAMVWGEIFGGGGGAMMARSRPTLDASPLELRNHIYGVLQTLEPIPEGKVNNYGFQTQNQTYIASDADVTALAASMTQFTLDDLCTIDEQSSYPYSAYLIGFRKYWIFQCPFDTHPIDCSGALVTESPTDKQISESENGNSIEEPEPIKG
;
A
#
# COMPACT_ATOMS: atom_id res chain seq x y z
N ASN A 1 7.50 19.19 -11.23
CA ASN A 1 6.08 18.91 -11.05
C ASN A 1 5.61 19.23 -9.62
N LEU A 2 5.72 20.50 -9.21
CA LEU A 2 5.40 20.96 -7.84
C LEU A 2 3.89 20.93 -7.54
N VAL A 3 3.05 20.96 -8.57
CA VAL A 3 1.59 21.13 -8.46
C VAL A 3 0.86 19.94 -7.81
N ARG A 4 1.55 18.83 -7.59
CA ARG A 4 0.97 17.61 -7.02
C ARG A 4 1.75 17.04 -5.84
N ASN A 5 2.60 17.85 -5.28
CA ASN A 5 3.39 17.47 -4.12
C ASN A 5 3.31 18.61 -3.13
N GLU A 6 3.15 18.29 -1.89
CA GLU A 6 3.26 19.22 -0.75
C GLU A 6 4.69 19.81 -0.60
N LEU A 7 5.36 20.01 -1.72
CA LEU A 7 6.72 20.54 -1.79
C LEU A 7 6.69 21.96 -2.36
N SER A 8 7.61 22.77 -1.91
CA SER A 8 7.72 24.17 -2.27
C SER A 8 8.72 24.41 -3.40
N TRP A 9 8.74 25.61 -3.93
CA TRP A 9 9.77 26.04 -4.89
C TRP A 9 11.19 25.91 -4.34
N LEU A 10 11.36 25.99 -3.03
CA LEU A 10 12.65 25.84 -2.35
C LEU A 10 13.18 24.38 -2.39
N ASP A 11 12.35 23.43 -2.78
CA ASP A 11 12.70 22.01 -2.85
C ASP A 11 13.12 21.59 -4.27
N VAL A 12 13.08 22.52 -5.24
CA VAL A 12 13.53 22.27 -6.61
C VAL A 12 15.02 21.98 -6.64
N GLY A 13 15.41 20.86 -7.23
CA GLY A 13 16.80 20.39 -7.31
C GLY A 13 17.24 19.45 -6.19
N PHE A 14 16.39 19.22 -5.18
CA PHE A 14 16.64 18.23 -4.15
C PHE A 14 15.90 16.91 -4.41
N ALA A 15 16.43 15.80 -3.89
CA ALA A 15 15.71 14.55 -3.87
C ALA A 15 14.40 14.70 -3.07
N LYS A 16 13.31 14.11 -3.58
CA LYS A 16 11.99 14.21 -2.96
C LYS A 16 12.00 13.70 -1.51
N THR A 17 12.75 12.65 -1.23
CA THR A 17 12.90 12.07 0.11
C THR A 17 13.45 13.08 1.11
N HIS A 18 14.52 13.82 0.76
CA HIS A 18 15.09 14.85 1.61
C HIS A 18 14.19 16.07 1.76
N ALA A 19 13.44 16.43 0.73
CA ALA A 19 12.48 17.52 0.83
C ALA A 19 11.35 17.18 1.81
N VAL A 20 10.84 15.93 1.77
CA VAL A 20 9.84 15.42 2.72
C VAL A 20 10.42 15.33 4.13
N GLU A 21 11.63 14.81 4.30
CA GLU A 21 12.32 14.78 5.60
C GLU A 21 12.38 16.17 6.23
N ARG A 22 12.79 17.19 5.47
CA ARG A 22 12.84 18.57 5.96
C ARG A 22 11.47 19.11 6.37
N ALA A 23 10.43 18.77 5.61
CA ALA A 23 9.06 19.17 5.93
C ALA A 23 8.60 18.53 7.24
N LEU A 24 8.83 17.23 7.43
CA LEU A 24 8.49 16.50 8.65
C LEU A 24 9.23 17.05 9.88
N LYS A 25 10.54 17.26 9.80
CA LYS A 25 11.36 17.81 10.89
C LYS A 25 11.00 19.24 11.27
N ARG A 26 10.35 19.99 10.39
CA ARG A 26 9.79 21.32 10.73
C ARG A 26 8.48 21.22 11.49
N THR A 27 7.74 20.15 11.31
CA THR A 27 6.42 19.95 11.91
C THR A 27 6.51 19.23 13.25
N VAL A 28 7.42 18.25 13.37
CA VAL A 28 7.61 17.43 14.57
C VAL A 28 9.07 17.49 14.97
N LEU A 29 9.38 18.07 16.13
CA LEU A 29 10.75 18.37 16.56
C LEU A 29 11.63 17.13 16.73
N ASP A 30 11.10 16.07 17.32
CA ASP A 30 11.89 14.89 17.70
C ASP A 30 11.63 13.69 16.78
N ILE A 31 11.19 13.95 15.53
CA ILE A 31 10.97 12.87 14.56
C ILE A 31 12.29 12.36 14.02
N GLU A 32 12.49 11.05 14.08
CA GLU A 32 13.56 10.36 13.38
C GLU A 32 13.09 9.98 11.97
N VAL A 33 13.85 10.38 10.96
CA VAL A 33 13.52 10.12 9.55
C VAL A 33 14.75 9.56 8.86
N GLU A 34 14.62 8.36 8.33
CA GLU A 34 15.61 7.75 7.43
C GLU A 34 15.13 7.89 5.98
N THR A 35 16.02 8.31 5.10
CA THR A 35 15.71 8.52 3.69
C THR A 35 16.58 7.66 2.79
N TYR A 36 15.98 7.13 1.72
CA TYR A 36 16.66 6.31 0.73
C TYR A 36 16.35 6.85 -0.67
N GLU A 37 17.41 7.24 -1.40
CA GLU A 37 17.30 7.77 -2.77
C GLU A 37 17.40 6.65 -3.80
N MET A 38 16.48 5.70 -3.79
CA MET A 38 16.46 4.64 -4.78
C MET A 38 15.08 4.08 -5.01
N GLN A 39 14.91 3.37 -6.12
CA GLN A 39 13.68 2.66 -6.41
C GLN A 39 13.66 1.31 -5.69
N ILE A 40 12.61 1.06 -4.89
CA ILE A 40 12.40 -0.23 -4.22
C ILE A 40 12.21 -1.32 -5.27
N GLY A 41 12.96 -2.43 -5.13
CA GLY A 41 12.91 -3.56 -6.07
C GLY A 41 13.69 -3.32 -7.37
N GLY A 42 14.44 -2.23 -7.51
CA GLY A 42 15.35 -2.00 -8.64
C GLY A 42 16.50 -3.00 -8.66
N GLN A 43 17.02 -3.30 -9.86
CA GLN A 43 18.13 -4.24 -10.02
C GLN A 43 19.52 -3.60 -9.87
N GLU A 44 19.58 -2.27 -9.72
CA GLU A 44 20.82 -1.50 -9.81
C GLU A 44 21.78 -1.76 -8.66
N ASN A 45 21.30 -2.08 -7.46
CA ASN A 45 22.15 -2.37 -6.31
C ASN A 45 21.51 -3.39 -5.33
N PRO A 46 21.86 -4.69 -5.45
CA PRO A 46 21.28 -5.75 -4.62
C PRO A 46 21.50 -5.56 -3.11
N HIS A 47 22.67 -5.03 -2.72
CA HIS A 47 23.00 -4.81 -1.29
C HIS A 47 22.15 -3.70 -0.67
N LEU A 48 21.96 -2.60 -1.38
CA LEU A 48 21.08 -1.51 -0.93
C LEU A 48 19.62 -1.96 -0.87
N ASN A 49 19.15 -2.72 -1.85
CA ASN A 49 17.82 -3.31 -1.83
C ASN A 49 17.61 -4.20 -0.60
N SER A 50 18.60 -5.02 -0.24
CA SER A 50 18.54 -5.86 0.97
C SER A 50 18.49 -5.01 2.24
N ASN A 51 19.26 -3.94 2.33
CA ASN A 51 19.26 -3.04 3.48
C ASN A 51 17.91 -2.33 3.64
N ILE A 52 17.33 -1.82 2.56
CA ILE A 52 16.00 -1.20 2.58
C ILE A 52 14.92 -2.22 2.95
N ALA A 53 14.96 -3.41 2.36
CA ALA A 53 14.02 -4.47 2.70
C ALA A 53 14.11 -4.85 4.19
N ASN A 54 15.32 -4.88 4.75
CA ASN A 54 15.52 -5.13 6.17
C ASN A 54 15.01 -3.96 7.03
N ALA A 55 15.25 -2.72 6.64
CA ALA A 55 14.71 -1.54 7.34
C ALA A 55 13.17 -1.56 7.33
N ILE A 56 12.55 -1.80 6.19
CA ILE A 56 11.10 -1.94 6.08
C ILE A 56 10.59 -3.11 6.95
N ALA A 57 11.32 -4.21 7.00
CA ALA A 57 10.94 -5.39 7.77
C ALA A 57 10.94 -5.19 9.30
N THR A 58 11.45 -4.07 9.80
CA THR A 58 11.42 -3.67 11.22
C THR A 58 10.33 -2.63 11.52
N CYS A 59 9.60 -2.16 10.52
CA CYS A 59 8.53 -1.20 10.72
C CYS A 59 7.27 -1.86 11.31
N ASN A 60 6.48 -1.09 12.03
CA ASN A 60 5.19 -1.53 12.57
C ASN A 60 4.06 -1.45 11.53
N LEU A 61 4.23 -0.60 10.52
CA LEU A 61 3.27 -0.37 9.45
C LEU A 61 3.99 0.03 8.17
N ILE A 62 3.45 -0.39 7.03
CA ILE A 62 3.90 0.02 5.69
C ILE A 62 2.81 0.86 5.04
N ILE A 63 3.16 2.03 4.53
CA ILE A 63 2.25 2.86 3.71
C ILE A 63 2.82 2.93 2.30
N ASP A 64 2.09 2.39 1.31
CA ASP A 64 2.43 2.50 -0.10
C ASP A 64 1.62 3.61 -0.78
N ALA A 65 2.27 4.72 -1.03
CA ALA A 65 1.73 5.86 -1.78
C ALA A 65 2.42 6.02 -3.14
N THR A 66 3.01 4.94 -3.68
CA THR A 66 3.80 5.01 -4.92
C THR A 66 2.96 4.85 -6.18
N ALA A 67 1.78 4.23 -6.08
CA ALA A 67 0.95 3.81 -7.21
C ALA A 67 1.75 3.01 -8.28
N ASN A 68 2.78 2.27 -7.84
CA ASN A 68 3.66 1.48 -8.68
C ASN A 68 3.51 0.00 -8.35
N THR A 69 3.06 -0.79 -9.33
CA THR A 69 2.78 -2.22 -9.13
C THR A 69 4.02 -3.01 -8.68
N HIS A 70 5.21 -2.71 -9.20
CA HIS A 70 6.43 -3.42 -8.82
C HIS A 70 6.83 -3.14 -7.38
N THR A 71 6.76 -1.88 -6.97
CA THR A 71 6.97 -1.46 -5.57
C THR A 71 5.95 -2.13 -4.66
N PHE A 72 4.66 -2.09 -5.03
CA PHE A 72 3.60 -2.75 -4.28
C PHE A 72 3.89 -4.24 -4.06
N LEU A 73 4.27 -4.98 -5.10
CA LEU A 73 4.56 -6.42 -4.99
C LEU A 73 5.71 -6.69 -4.02
N THR A 74 6.75 -5.87 -4.05
CA THR A 74 7.89 -5.98 -3.13
C THR A 74 7.46 -5.71 -1.68
N LEU A 75 6.72 -4.63 -1.45
CA LEU A 75 6.21 -4.28 -0.11
C LEU A 75 5.22 -5.32 0.41
N ALA A 76 4.32 -5.82 -0.43
CA ALA A 76 3.36 -6.86 -0.10
C ALA A 76 4.04 -8.17 0.32
N ALA A 77 5.13 -8.55 -0.37
CA ALA A 77 5.90 -9.73 0.00
C ALA A 77 6.60 -9.58 1.36
N ILE A 78 7.12 -8.38 1.67
CA ILE A 78 7.73 -8.07 2.98
C ILE A 78 6.64 -8.08 4.05
N ALA A 79 5.50 -7.41 3.82
CA ALA A 79 4.38 -7.33 4.75
C ALA A 79 3.85 -8.72 5.12
N LYS A 80 3.60 -9.58 4.12
CA LYS A 80 3.16 -10.97 4.33
C LYS A 80 4.17 -11.76 5.17
N ARG A 81 5.46 -11.74 4.78
CA ARG A 81 6.51 -12.52 5.45
C ARG A 81 6.78 -12.08 6.88
N LYS A 82 6.62 -10.79 7.17
CA LYS A 82 6.95 -10.19 8.47
C LYS A 82 5.72 -9.89 9.34
N HIS A 83 4.53 -10.23 8.85
CA HIS A 83 3.25 -9.94 9.52
C HIS A 83 3.11 -8.45 9.87
N ILE A 84 3.41 -7.58 8.91
CA ILE A 84 3.31 -6.12 9.07
C ILE A 84 2.04 -5.65 8.38
N ALA A 85 1.27 -4.79 9.05
CA ALA A 85 0.12 -4.14 8.44
C ALA A 85 0.55 -3.26 7.25
N MET A 86 -0.25 -3.24 6.19
CA MET A 86 0.03 -2.45 5.00
C MET A 86 -1.20 -1.68 4.56
N VAL A 87 -1.03 -0.37 4.34
CA VAL A 87 -2.04 0.53 3.79
C VAL A 87 -1.57 1.01 2.43
N TRP A 88 -2.46 1.05 1.45
CA TRP A 88 -2.14 1.58 0.13
C TRP A 88 -3.34 2.29 -0.50
N GLY A 89 -3.07 3.12 -1.50
CA GLY A 89 -4.11 3.79 -2.25
C GLY A 89 -3.66 4.21 -3.63
N GLU A 90 -4.62 4.36 -4.52
CA GLU A 90 -4.40 4.79 -5.89
C GLU A 90 -5.57 5.64 -6.41
N ILE A 91 -5.24 6.62 -7.24
CA ILE A 91 -6.23 7.45 -7.92
C ILE A 91 -6.45 6.89 -9.32
N PHE A 92 -7.69 6.91 -9.78
CA PHE A 92 -8.08 6.48 -11.11
C PHE A 92 -8.97 7.51 -11.81
N GLY A 93 -9.19 7.31 -13.12
CA GLY A 93 -10.08 8.16 -13.91
C GLY A 93 -9.68 9.63 -13.91
N GLY A 94 -8.38 9.96 -13.86
CA GLY A 94 -7.90 11.34 -13.84
C GLY A 94 -8.42 12.16 -12.66
N GLY A 95 -8.54 11.55 -11.48
CA GLY A 95 -9.13 12.18 -10.30
C GLY A 95 -10.65 12.06 -10.25
N GLY A 96 -11.25 11.17 -11.03
CA GLY A 96 -12.66 10.82 -10.91
C GLY A 96 -12.97 10.12 -9.59
N GLY A 97 -12.04 9.30 -9.15
CA GLY A 97 -12.11 8.60 -7.87
C GLY A 97 -10.77 8.05 -7.43
N ALA A 98 -10.78 7.43 -6.26
CA ALA A 98 -9.65 6.75 -5.66
C ALA A 98 -10.08 5.44 -4.99
N MET A 99 -9.12 4.55 -4.81
CA MET A 99 -9.24 3.37 -3.98
C MET A 99 -8.26 3.51 -2.83
N MET A 100 -8.69 3.18 -1.62
CA MET A 100 -7.81 2.93 -0.48
C MET A 100 -8.08 1.54 0.08
N ALA A 101 -7.03 0.88 0.55
CA ALA A 101 -7.12 -0.43 1.14
C ALA A 101 -6.07 -0.64 2.23
N ARG A 102 -6.34 -1.58 3.14
CA ARG A 102 -5.41 -2.03 4.17
C ARG A 102 -5.45 -3.54 4.31
N SER A 103 -4.33 -4.11 4.69
CA SER A 103 -4.20 -5.51 5.07
C SER A 103 -3.57 -5.57 6.46
N ARG A 104 -4.35 -6.04 7.43
CA ARG A 104 -3.92 -6.23 8.82
C ARG A 104 -3.57 -7.70 9.03
N PRO A 105 -2.39 -8.01 9.54
CA PRO A 105 -2.04 -9.40 9.88
C PRO A 105 -3.13 -10.01 10.79
N THR A 106 -3.49 -11.24 10.55
CA THR A 106 -4.50 -12.01 11.29
C THR A 106 -5.97 -11.62 11.09
N LEU A 107 -6.26 -10.41 10.61
CA LEU A 107 -7.63 -9.93 10.38
C LEU A 107 -8.02 -9.96 8.91
N ASP A 108 -7.09 -9.65 8.03
CA ASP A 108 -7.32 -9.52 6.60
C ASP A 108 -6.47 -10.55 5.81
N ALA A 109 -6.83 -10.81 4.57
CA ALA A 109 -5.98 -11.52 3.63
C ALA A 109 -4.66 -10.74 3.39
N SER A 110 -3.62 -11.43 2.90
CA SER A 110 -2.36 -10.76 2.58
C SER A 110 -2.57 -9.64 1.55
N PRO A 111 -1.69 -8.61 1.52
CA PRO A 111 -1.90 -7.45 0.64
C PRO A 111 -2.11 -7.82 -0.82
N LEU A 112 -1.40 -8.85 -1.33
CA LEU A 112 -1.54 -9.28 -2.72
C LEU A 112 -2.89 -10.00 -2.96
N GLU A 113 -3.30 -10.88 -2.08
CA GLU A 113 -4.57 -11.58 -2.17
C GLU A 113 -5.73 -10.60 -2.09
N LEU A 114 -5.65 -9.65 -1.16
CA LEU A 114 -6.64 -8.59 -1.00
C LEU A 114 -6.73 -7.71 -2.25
N ARG A 115 -5.59 -7.27 -2.79
CA ARG A 115 -5.55 -6.47 -4.03
C ARG A 115 -6.16 -7.23 -5.20
N ASN A 116 -5.85 -8.51 -5.35
CA ASN A 116 -6.42 -9.33 -6.42
C ASN A 116 -7.94 -9.46 -6.26
N HIS A 117 -8.43 -9.64 -5.03
CA HIS A 117 -9.85 -9.68 -4.75
C HIS A 117 -10.54 -8.34 -5.09
N ILE A 118 -9.97 -7.22 -4.67
CA ILE A 118 -10.48 -5.88 -4.99
C ILE A 118 -10.61 -5.71 -6.51
N TYR A 119 -9.56 -6.02 -7.27
CA TYR A 119 -9.63 -5.92 -8.72
C TYR A 119 -10.63 -6.89 -9.34
N GLY A 120 -10.80 -8.08 -8.78
CA GLY A 120 -11.86 -9.00 -9.17
C GLY A 120 -13.25 -8.39 -8.98
N VAL A 121 -13.51 -7.75 -7.84
CA VAL A 121 -14.77 -7.02 -7.58
C VAL A 121 -14.93 -5.85 -8.56
N LEU A 122 -13.88 -5.06 -8.79
CA LEU A 122 -13.93 -3.94 -9.73
C LEU A 122 -14.29 -4.39 -11.16
N GLN A 123 -13.87 -5.57 -11.58
CA GLN A 123 -14.22 -6.14 -12.89
C GLN A 123 -15.70 -6.54 -13.01
N THR A 124 -16.40 -6.74 -11.89
CA THR A 124 -17.84 -7.02 -11.88
C THR A 124 -18.71 -5.77 -11.95
N LEU A 125 -18.12 -4.61 -11.68
CA LEU A 125 -18.80 -3.32 -11.79
C LEU A 125 -18.89 -2.89 -13.26
N GLU A 126 -19.68 -1.84 -13.51
CA GLU A 126 -19.69 -1.21 -14.83
C GLU A 126 -18.28 -0.83 -15.26
N PRO A 127 -17.90 -1.02 -16.53
CA PRO A 127 -16.58 -0.64 -16.99
C PRO A 127 -16.30 0.84 -16.69
N ILE A 128 -15.11 1.13 -16.18
CA ILE A 128 -14.67 2.52 -16.04
C ILE A 128 -14.74 3.17 -17.44
N PRO A 129 -15.39 4.36 -17.56
CA PRO A 129 -15.56 5.00 -18.85
C PRO A 129 -14.25 5.07 -19.63
N GLU A 130 -14.26 4.54 -20.86
CA GLU A 130 -13.06 4.50 -21.70
C GLU A 130 -12.54 5.89 -22.01
N GLY A 131 -11.23 6.06 -21.88
CA GLY A 131 -10.49 7.26 -22.27
C GLY A 131 -9.02 6.95 -22.45
N LYS A 132 -8.30 7.81 -23.18
CA LYS A 132 -6.85 7.70 -23.25
C LYS A 132 -6.27 8.03 -21.89
N VAL A 133 -5.73 7.03 -21.22
CA VAL A 133 -5.07 7.16 -19.91
C VAL A 133 -3.59 7.42 -20.14
N ASN A 134 -3.09 8.52 -19.60
CA ASN A 134 -1.68 8.67 -19.29
C ASN A 134 -1.53 8.68 -17.77
N ASN A 135 -0.32 8.53 -17.26
CA ASN A 135 -0.02 8.26 -15.82
C ASN A 135 -0.78 9.14 -14.80
N TYR A 136 -1.40 10.25 -15.21
CA TYR A 136 -2.09 11.20 -14.32
C TYR A 136 -3.31 11.86 -14.94
N GLY A 137 -3.71 11.46 -16.14
CA GLY A 137 -4.82 12.07 -16.84
C GLY A 137 -5.68 11.03 -17.54
N PHE A 138 -6.93 11.37 -17.67
CA PHE A 138 -7.93 10.60 -18.37
C PHE A 138 -8.60 11.52 -19.40
N GLN A 139 -8.58 11.15 -20.66
CA GLN A 139 -9.15 11.95 -21.74
C GLN A 139 -10.30 11.22 -22.40
N THR A 140 -11.49 11.80 -22.32
CA THR A 140 -12.64 11.42 -23.16
C THR A 140 -12.64 12.23 -24.46
N GLN A 141 -13.58 11.95 -25.35
CA GLN A 141 -13.73 12.73 -26.60
C GLN A 141 -13.94 14.23 -26.35
N ASN A 142 -14.54 14.62 -25.22
CA ASN A 142 -14.96 15.98 -24.95
C ASN A 142 -14.26 16.63 -23.73
N GLN A 143 -13.58 15.87 -22.90
CA GLN A 143 -13.00 16.38 -21.66
C GLN A 143 -11.69 15.67 -21.29
N THR A 144 -10.77 16.45 -20.76
CA THR A 144 -9.55 15.92 -20.13
C THR A 144 -9.67 16.09 -18.63
N TYR A 145 -9.59 14.97 -17.92
CA TYR A 145 -9.54 14.94 -16.45
C TYR A 145 -8.11 14.75 -16.02
N ILE A 146 -7.67 15.55 -15.09
CA ILE A 146 -6.34 15.46 -14.49
C ILE A 146 -6.53 15.47 -12.97
N ALA A 147 -5.99 14.48 -12.29
CA ALA A 147 -6.00 14.45 -10.84
C ALA A 147 -5.29 15.70 -10.29
N SER A 148 -6.02 16.46 -9.49
CA SER A 148 -5.50 17.66 -8.84
C SER A 148 -4.74 17.30 -7.56
N ASP A 149 -4.01 18.27 -7.02
CA ASP A 149 -3.41 18.17 -5.70
C ASP A 149 -4.47 17.92 -4.61
N ALA A 150 -5.62 18.57 -4.73
CA ALA A 150 -6.74 18.36 -3.81
C ALA A 150 -7.26 16.91 -3.82
N ASP A 151 -7.34 16.26 -4.99
CA ASP A 151 -7.77 14.85 -5.09
C ASP A 151 -6.75 13.92 -4.40
N VAL A 152 -5.45 14.20 -4.62
CA VAL A 152 -4.36 13.43 -3.97
C VAL A 152 -4.37 13.63 -2.46
N THR A 153 -4.53 14.87 -2.00
CA THR A 153 -4.58 15.22 -0.58
C THR A 153 -5.80 14.58 0.11
N ALA A 154 -6.95 14.56 -0.55
CA ALA A 154 -8.16 13.91 -0.01
C ALA A 154 -7.94 12.40 0.17
N LEU A 155 -7.32 11.72 -0.81
CA LEU A 155 -6.95 10.31 -0.65
C LEU A 155 -5.93 10.13 0.48
N ALA A 156 -4.88 10.93 0.52
CA ALA A 156 -3.84 10.84 1.56
C ALA A 156 -4.41 11.05 2.96
N ALA A 157 -5.32 12.00 3.14
CA ALA A 157 -6.02 12.23 4.41
C ALA A 157 -6.88 11.01 4.81
N SER A 158 -7.60 10.41 3.86
CA SER A 158 -8.38 9.19 4.11
C SER A 158 -7.51 8.01 4.46
N MET A 159 -6.38 7.81 3.78
CA MET A 159 -5.39 6.79 4.11
C MET A 159 -4.77 7.02 5.50
N THR A 160 -4.55 8.28 5.89
CA THR A 160 -4.06 8.62 7.23
C THR A 160 -5.05 8.20 8.30
N GLN A 161 -6.34 8.43 8.10
CA GLN A 161 -7.39 7.95 9.03
C GLN A 161 -7.36 6.43 9.17
N PHE A 162 -7.22 5.69 8.05
CA PHE A 162 -7.06 4.24 8.05
C PHE A 162 -5.83 3.79 8.85
N THR A 163 -4.71 4.48 8.64
CA THR A 163 -3.44 4.22 9.33
C THR A 163 -3.57 4.45 10.84
N LEU A 164 -4.21 5.56 11.24
CA LEU A 164 -4.44 5.86 12.66
C LEU A 164 -5.37 4.86 13.31
N ASP A 165 -6.41 4.41 12.61
CA ASP A 165 -7.29 3.36 13.09
C ASP A 165 -6.52 2.06 13.38
N ASP A 166 -5.60 1.66 12.47
CA ASP A 166 -4.77 0.47 12.66
C ASP A 166 -3.76 0.60 13.81
N LEU A 167 -3.20 1.79 14.03
CA LEU A 167 -2.19 2.01 15.07
C LEU A 167 -2.79 2.28 16.45
N CYS A 168 -4.00 2.85 16.53
CA CYS A 168 -4.59 3.36 17.75
C CYS A 168 -5.78 2.54 18.26
N THR A 169 -6.26 1.55 17.52
CA THR A 169 -7.40 0.72 17.94
C THR A 169 -6.98 -0.21 19.08
N ILE A 170 -7.43 0.10 20.30
CA ILE A 170 -7.06 -0.64 21.51
C ILE A 170 -8.06 -1.78 21.81
N ASP A 171 -9.31 -1.65 21.41
CA ASP A 171 -10.42 -2.53 21.82
C ASP A 171 -11.05 -3.34 20.66
N GLU A 172 -10.30 -3.68 19.61
CA GLU A 172 -10.77 -4.42 18.42
C GLU A 172 -11.96 -3.79 17.68
N GLN A 173 -12.45 -2.63 18.08
CA GLN A 173 -13.51 -1.89 17.41
C GLN A 173 -12.93 -0.85 16.45
N SER A 174 -12.60 -1.29 15.25
CA SER A 174 -12.25 -0.39 14.17
C SER A 174 -13.43 0.52 13.78
N SER A 175 -13.16 1.80 13.55
CA SER A 175 -14.13 2.73 12.98
C SER A 175 -14.44 2.40 11.51
N TYR A 176 -13.61 1.59 10.88
CA TYR A 176 -13.74 1.18 9.48
C TYR A 176 -14.04 -0.32 9.39
N PRO A 177 -15.30 -0.72 9.15
CA PRO A 177 -15.70 -2.13 9.11
C PRO A 177 -15.17 -2.90 7.90
N TYR A 178 -14.71 -2.19 6.85
CA TYR A 178 -14.19 -2.81 5.63
C TYR A 178 -12.70 -2.54 5.48
N SER A 179 -12.00 -3.42 4.77
CA SER A 179 -10.57 -3.30 4.50
C SER A 179 -10.27 -2.56 3.20
N ALA A 180 -11.30 -2.21 2.41
CA ALA A 180 -11.13 -1.40 1.21
C ALA A 180 -12.36 -0.53 0.93
N TYR A 181 -12.10 0.65 0.35
CA TYR A 181 -13.12 1.61 -0.05
C TYR A 181 -12.78 2.27 -1.39
N LEU A 182 -13.82 2.51 -2.19
CA LEU A 182 -13.76 3.41 -3.34
C LEU A 182 -14.32 4.77 -2.91
N ILE A 183 -13.64 5.84 -3.28
CA ILE A 183 -14.02 7.21 -2.94
C ILE A 183 -14.16 8.01 -4.24
N GLY A 184 -15.33 8.59 -4.50
CA GLY A 184 -15.57 9.48 -5.63
C GLY A 184 -15.20 10.91 -5.29
N PHE A 185 -14.38 11.56 -6.11
CA PHE A 185 -14.09 12.99 -5.96
C PHE A 185 -15.03 13.86 -6.78
N ARG A 186 -15.75 13.26 -7.71
CA ARG A 186 -16.76 13.91 -8.56
C ARG A 186 -17.81 12.92 -9.01
N LYS A 187 -18.91 13.40 -9.60
CA LYS A 187 -19.86 12.52 -10.27
C LYS A 187 -19.17 11.87 -11.47
N TYR A 188 -18.83 10.62 -11.34
CA TYR A 188 -18.06 9.86 -12.33
C TYR A 188 -18.20 8.36 -12.07
N TRP A 189 -18.35 7.56 -13.13
CA TRP A 189 -18.48 6.11 -13.06
C TRP A 189 -19.64 5.71 -12.12
N ILE A 190 -19.40 4.91 -11.09
CA ILE A 190 -20.40 4.48 -10.11
C ILE A 190 -20.76 5.57 -9.09
N PHE A 191 -19.97 6.64 -9.00
CA PHE A 191 -20.17 7.70 -8.03
C PHE A 191 -21.28 8.66 -8.48
N GLN A 192 -22.29 8.85 -7.65
CA GLN A 192 -23.44 9.70 -7.94
C GLN A 192 -23.17 11.18 -7.61
N CYS A 193 -22.28 11.43 -6.66
CA CYS A 193 -21.88 12.78 -6.22
C CYS A 193 -20.43 12.78 -5.71
N PRO A 194 -19.82 13.96 -5.50
CA PRO A 194 -18.54 14.07 -4.79
C PRO A 194 -18.62 13.48 -3.39
N PHE A 195 -17.56 12.82 -2.96
CA PHE A 195 -17.40 12.13 -1.67
C PHE A 195 -18.30 10.90 -1.49
N ASP A 196 -18.96 10.45 -2.55
CA ASP A 196 -19.63 9.17 -2.56
C ASP A 196 -18.61 8.05 -2.29
N THR A 197 -18.92 7.17 -1.32
CA THR A 197 -17.98 6.18 -0.83
C THR A 197 -18.62 4.80 -0.87
N HIS A 198 -17.96 3.87 -1.55
CA HIS A 198 -18.41 2.50 -1.69
C HIS A 198 -17.46 1.55 -0.98
N PRO A 199 -17.87 0.87 0.08
CA PRO A 199 -17.07 -0.18 0.70
C PRO A 199 -16.96 -1.38 -0.22
N ILE A 200 -15.80 -2.04 -0.17
CA ILE A 200 -15.59 -3.32 -0.85
C ILE A 200 -15.57 -4.42 0.20
N ASP A 201 -16.48 -5.38 0.09
CA ASP A 201 -16.47 -6.56 0.92
C ASP A 201 -15.29 -7.47 0.53
N CYS A 202 -14.33 -7.57 1.42
CA CYS A 202 -13.13 -8.37 1.24
C CYS A 202 -13.15 -9.68 2.05
N SER A 203 -14.27 -10.02 2.67
CA SER A 203 -14.42 -11.27 3.46
C SER A 203 -14.14 -12.52 2.64
N GLY A 204 -14.46 -12.50 1.36
CA GLY A 204 -14.17 -13.60 0.43
C GLY A 204 -12.70 -13.73 0.03
N ALA A 205 -11.84 -12.78 0.38
CA ALA A 205 -10.40 -12.87 0.18
C ALA A 205 -9.70 -13.74 1.24
N LEU A 206 -10.35 -13.96 2.39
CA LEU A 206 -9.85 -14.84 3.43
C LEU A 206 -9.97 -16.28 2.93
N VAL A 207 -8.83 -16.97 2.85
CA VAL A 207 -8.64 -18.40 2.62
C VAL A 207 -8.34 -18.84 1.19
N THR A 208 -7.07 -18.94 0.93
CA THR A 208 -6.49 -20.22 0.50
C THR A 208 -5.10 -20.32 1.12
N GLU A 209 -5.00 -20.94 2.30
CA GLU A 209 -3.74 -21.58 2.64
C GLU A 209 -3.43 -22.53 1.48
N SER A 210 -2.48 -22.17 0.62
CA SER A 210 -2.04 -23.09 -0.41
C SER A 210 -1.45 -24.32 0.28
N PRO A 211 -1.71 -25.54 -0.22
CA PRO A 211 -1.18 -26.80 0.36
C PRO A 211 0.35 -26.80 0.51
N THR A 212 1.04 -25.91 -0.16
CA THR A 212 2.51 -25.75 -0.16
C THR A 212 3.07 -25.17 1.13
N ASP A 213 2.30 -24.33 1.85
CA ASP A 213 2.79 -23.71 3.09
C ASP A 213 2.79 -24.70 4.27
N LYS A 214 1.94 -25.73 4.22
CA LYS A 214 1.94 -26.82 5.23
C LYS A 214 3.15 -27.75 5.12
N GLN A 215 3.69 -27.95 3.92
CA GLN A 215 4.85 -28.84 3.72
C GLN A 215 6.18 -28.22 4.18
N ILE A 216 6.26 -26.89 4.21
CA ILE A 216 7.49 -26.20 4.66
C ILE A 216 7.57 -26.17 6.19
N SER A 217 6.45 -26.00 6.90
CA SER A 217 6.41 -26.00 8.36
C SER A 217 6.63 -27.39 8.97
N GLU A 218 6.28 -28.47 8.27
CA GLU A 218 6.53 -29.84 8.71
C GLU A 218 7.96 -30.31 8.43
N SER A 219 8.66 -29.73 7.43
CA SER A 219 10.04 -30.09 7.11
C SER A 219 11.07 -29.43 8.02
N GLU A 220 10.74 -28.31 8.68
CA GLU A 220 11.63 -27.65 9.63
C GLU A 220 11.60 -28.27 11.05
N ASN A 221 10.56 -29.03 11.39
CA ASN A 221 10.44 -29.69 12.71
C ASN A 221 10.94 -31.13 12.73
N GLY A 222 11.43 -31.67 11.62
CA GLY A 222 11.81 -33.06 11.46
C GLY A 222 13.32 -33.40 11.60
N ASN A 223 14.20 -32.43 11.80
CA ASN A 223 15.66 -32.65 11.87
C ASN A 223 16.20 -32.46 13.29
N SER A 224 15.79 -33.31 14.21
CA SER A 224 16.57 -33.57 15.43
C SER A 224 17.76 -34.46 15.05
N ILE A 225 18.92 -33.86 15.02
CA ILE A 225 20.21 -34.54 14.82
C ILE A 225 20.45 -35.41 16.05
N GLU A 226 20.39 -36.73 15.89
CA GLU A 226 20.90 -37.69 16.88
C GLU A 226 22.43 -37.56 16.93
N GLU A 227 22.96 -37.19 18.10
CA GLU A 227 24.37 -37.20 18.36
C GLU A 227 24.87 -38.64 18.40
N PRO A 228 25.98 -39.01 17.75
CA PRO A 228 26.56 -40.36 17.85
C PRO A 228 27.19 -40.59 19.21
N GLU A 229 26.86 -41.75 19.82
CA GLU A 229 27.47 -42.22 21.07
C GLU A 229 28.98 -42.38 20.97
N PRO A 230 29.73 -42.10 22.04
CA PRO A 230 31.20 -42.28 22.06
C PRO A 230 31.58 -43.75 22.11
N ILE A 231 32.43 -44.17 21.17
CA ILE A 231 33.05 -45.47 21.14
C ILE A 231 34.00 -45.66 22.35
N LYS A 232 33.66 -46.59 23.22
CA LYS A 232 34.55 -47.07 24.25
C LYS A 232 35.59 -48.03 23.64
N GLY A 233 36.87 -47.71 23.78
CA GLY A 233 37.98 -48.54 23.47
C GLY A 233 39.23 -48.00 24.17
#